data_ed80320a3f232c7062880c2fa1c584ba
#
_entry.id   ed80320a3f232c7062880c2fa1c584ba
#
_cell.length_a   1.000
_cell.length_b   1.000
_cell.length_c   1.000
_cell.angle_alpha   90.00
_cell.angle_beta   90.00
_cell.angle_gamma   90.00
#
_symmetry.space_group_name_H-M   'P 1'
#
loop_
_entity.id
_entity.type
_entity.pdbx_description
1 polymer ?
#
loop_
_entity_poly.entity_id
_entity_poly.type
_entity_poly.pdbx_seq_one_letter_code
_entity_poly.pdbx_strand_id
1 'polypeptide(L)'
;MGTEFVSAIASGGVKTNTPRRILVVDDDNDTRQLSVDVLVEAGYHVESAGDGAAGWEELQVKNYDLVITDNHMPRLTGMEMIAKLRSAHMSIPIILATGTFPANIIAHNPWLKPDAALQRPYSKDDLVATVKKILC
;
A
#
# COMPACT_ATOMS: atom_id res chain seq x y z
N MET A 1 -7.34 21.76 -23.36
CA MET A 1 -6.86 21.71 -23.28
C MET A 1 -6.39 21.30 -23.15
N GLY A 2 -7.16 20.93 -23.53
CA GLY A 2 -6.82 20.70 -23.52
C GLY A 2 -6.82 20.13 -23.53
N THR A 3 -7.10 19.81 -23.58
CA THR A 3 -6.90 19.42 -23.67
C THR A 3 -6.79 18.87 -23.79
N GLU A 4 -7.36 18.72 -23.93
CA GLU A 4 -7.08 18.41 -24.06
C GLU A 4 -7.05 17.97 -24.06
N PHE A 5 -7.59 17.76 -24.27
CA PHE A 5 -7.36 17.53 -24.38
C PHE A 5 -7.58 17.02 -24.27
N VAL A 6 -8.15 16.92 -24.27
CA VAL A 6 -8.30 16.64 -24.18
C VAL A 6 -8.55 16.06 -24.16
N SER A 7 -9.02 15.69 -24.24
CA SER A 7 -9.10 15.33 -24.22
C SER A 7 -9.29 14.74 -24.26
N ALA A 8 -9.79 14.60 -24.39
CA ALA A 8 -9.87 14.24 -24.37
C ALA A 8 -10.08 13.81 -24.38
N ILE A 9 -10.43 13.78 -24.42
CA ILE A 9 -10.53 13.60 -24.33
C ILE A 9 -10.89 13.09 -24.14
N ALA A 10 -11.51 12.98 -24.17
CA ALA A 10 -11.67 12.65 -23.89
C ALA A 10 -12.01 12.09 -23.57
N SER A 11 -12.59 11.88 -23.52
CA SER A 11 -12.58 11.44 -23.10
C SER A 11 -12.48 11.01 -22.65
N GLY A 12 -13.16 11.08 -22.25
CA GLY A 12 -12.95 10.69 -21.85
C GLY A 12 -12.54 10.43 -21.52
N GLY A 13 -13.60 10.55 -21.29
CA GLY A 13 -12.59 10.09 -20.78
C GLY A 13 -11.46 9.93 -21.11
N VAL A 14 -10.98 10.80 -21.24
CA VAL A 14 -9.60 10.55 -21.33
C VAL A 14 -9.15 9.71 -20.16
N LYS A 15 -8.58 8.63 -20.49
CA LYS A 15 -7.98 7.80 -19.50
C LYS A 15 -6.63 8.37 -19.14
N THR A 16 -6.43 8.61 -17.88
CA THR A 16 -5.15 9.05 -17.41
C THR A 16 -4.14 7.92 -17.49
N ASN A 17 -2.90 8.25 -17.81
CA ASN A 17 -1.80 7.29 -17.82
C ASN A 17 -0.91 7.40 -16.58
N THR A 18 -1.34 8.16 -15.58
CA THR A 18 -0.59 8.28 -14.35
C THR A 18 -0.63 6.96 -13.60
N PRO A 19 0.53 6.37 -13.30
CA PRO A 19 0.55 5.11 -12.55
C PRO A 19 0.01 5.31 -11.14
N ARG A 20 -0.60 4.25 -10.60
CA ARG A 20 -0.99 4.24 -9.21
C ARG A 20 0.24 4.27 -8.33
N ARG A 21 0.13 4.93 -7.20
CA ARG A 21 1.25 5.12 -6.28
C ARG A 21 1.10 4.22 -5.08
N ILE A 22 2.13 3.43 -4.80
CA ILE A 22 2.12 2.44 -3.73
C ILE A 22 3.26 2.75 -2.77
N LEU A 23 2.96 2.72 -1.47
CA LEU A 23 3.98 2.79 -0.43
C LEU A 23 4.19 1.41 0.15
N VAL A 24 5.44 0.94 0.15
CA VAL A 24 5.82 -0.34 0.76
C VAL A 24 6.56 -0.03 2.04
N VAL A 25 6.05 -0.53 3.17
CA VAL A 25 6.66 -0.31 4.48
C VAL A 25 7.12 -1.65 5.04
N ASP A 26 8.42 -1.80 5.22
CA ASP A 26 9.00 -3.06 5.70
C ASP A 26 10.40 -2.75 6.23
N ASP A 27 10.73 -3.27 7.41
CA ASP A 27 12.04 -3.02 7.99
C ASP A 27 13.13 -3.93 7.44
N ASP A 28 12.76 -5.00 6.74
CA ASP A 28 13.73 -5.88 6.10
C ASP A 28 14.10 -5.31 4.72
N ASN A 29 15.36 -4.90 4.58
CA ASN A 29 15.82 -4.24 3.36
C ASN A 29 15.63 -5.09 2.11
N ASP A 30 15.94 -6.38 2.19
CA ASP A 30 15.85 -7.26 1.03
C ASP A 30 14.42 -7.49 0.60
N THR A 31 13.54 -7.76 1.56
CA THR A 31 12.11 -7.97 1.27
C THR A 31 11.49 -6.69 0.72
N ARG A 32 11.83 -5.54 1.32
CA ARG A 32 11.31 -4.26 0.87
C ARG A 32 11.73 -3.98 -0.58
N GLN A 33 13.01 -4.18 -0.89
CA GLN A 33 13.52 -3.92 -2.23
C GLN A 33 12.90 -4.87 -3.26
N LEU A 34 12.75 -6.13 -2.89
CA LEU A 34 12.12 -7.11 -3.78
C LEU A 34 10.69 -6.71 -4.10
N SER A 35 9.92 -6.29 -3.10
CA SER A 35 8.54 -5.85 -3.32
C SER A 35 8.49 -4.62 -4.22
N VAL A 36 9.40 -3.66 -3.99
CA VAL A 36 9.48 -2.47 -4.84
C VAL A 36 9.75 -2.87 -6.29
N ASP A 37 10.75 -3.72 -6.51
CA ASP A 37 11.14 -4.12 -7.87
C ASP A 37 10.01 -4.83 -8.60
N VAL A 38 9.33 -5.73 -7.91
CA VAL A 38 8.22 -6.49 -8.49
C VAL A 38 7.09 -5.55 -8.91
N LEU A 39 6.76 -4.59 -8.07
CA LEU A 39 5.64 -3.69 -8.34
C LEU A 39 5.99 -2.63 -9.37
N VAL A 40 7.23 -2.16 -9.40
CA VAL A 40 7.68 -1.26 -10.46
C VAL A 40 7.60 -1.96 -11.81
N GLU A 41 8.04 -3.22 -11.85
CA GLU A 41 7.96 -4.00 -13.09
C GLU A 41 6.51 -4.19 -13.53
N ALA A 42 5.59 -4.25 -12.58
CA ALA A 42 4.16 -4.40 -12.89
C ALA A 42 3.50 -3.09 -13.34
N GLY A 43 4.23 -1.98 -13.34
CA GLY A 43 3.75 -0.71 -13.88
C GLY A 43 3.33 0.31 -12.84
N TYR A 44 3.62 0.10 -11.58
CA TYR A 44 3.25 1.03 -10.50
C TYR A 44 4.39 1.99 -10.17
N HIS A 45 4.03 3.13 -9.63
CA HIS A 45 4.99 4.05 -9.03
C HIS A 45 5.11 3.66 -7.56
N VAL A 46 6.31 3.25 -7.13
CA VAL A 46 6.49 2.67 -5.79
C VAL A 46 7.52 3.45 -5.01
N GLU A 47 7.18 3.78 -3.78
CA GLU A 47 8.11 4.34 -2.82
C GLU A 47 8.11 3.44 -1.59
N SER A 48 9.12 3.55 -0.75
CA SER A 48 9.23 2.65 0.37
C SER A 48 9.71 3.37 1.62
N ALA A 49 9.43 2.75 2.76
CA ALA A 49 9.86 3.24 4.06
C ALA A 49 10.37 2.07 4.88
N GLY A 50 11.37 2.30 5.72
CA GLY A 50 12.05 1.25 6.45
C GLY A 50 11.41 0.89 7.78
N ASP A 51 10.40 1.62 8.22
CA ASP A 51 9.65 1.30 9.44
C ASP A 51 8.33 2.06 9.44
N GLY A 52 7.49 1.76 10.42
CA GLY A 52 6.17 2.34 10.50
C GLY A 52 6.16 3.85 10.73
N ALA A 53 7.14 4.36 11.46
CA ALA A 53 7.21 5.81 11.71
C ALA A 53 7.53 6.56 10.42
N ALA A 54 8.50 6.07 9.65
CA ALA A 54 8.84 6.67 8.36
C ALA A 54 7.67 6.53 7.38
N GLY A 55 6.98 5.39 7.41
CA GLY A 55 5.79 5.18 6.57
C GLY A 55 4.68 6.17 6.89
N TRP A 56 4.44 6.39 8.18
CA TRP A 56 3.43 7.35 8.63
C TRP A 56 3.76 8.75 8.15
N GLU A 57 5.03 9.14 8.23
CA GLU A 57 5.45 10.46 7.74
C GLU A 57 5.20 10.61 6.24
N GLU A 58 5.53 9.59 5.45
CA GLU A 58 5.29 9.61 4.02
C GLU A 58 3.81 9.79 3.70
N LEU A 59 2.95 9.09 4.44
CA LEU A 59 1.51 9.15 4.20
C LEU A 59 0.91 10.51 4.53
N GLN A 60 1.57 11.29 5.36
CA GLN A 60 1.10 12.62 5.72
C GLN A 60 1.50 13.68 4.68
N VAL A 61 2.56 13.45 3.92
CA VAL A 61 3.08 14.46 3.01
C VAL A 61 2.86 14.16 1.54
N LYS A 62 2.56 12.91 1.19
CA LYS A 62 2.33 12.50 -0.19
C LYS A 62 1.05 11.71 -0.31
N ASN A 63 0.49 11.69 -1.50
CA ASN A 63 -0.72 10.92 -1.78
C ASN A 63 -0.35 9.55 -2.31
N TYR A 64 -0.95 8.52 -1.74
CA TYR A 64 -0.76 7.13 -2.16
C TYR A 64 -2.11 6.48 -2.42
N ASP A 65 -2.11 5.54 -3.36
CA ASP A 65 -3.32 4.78 -3.71
C ASP A 65 -3.41 3.48 -2.91
N LEU A 66 -2.31 3.06 -2.31
CA LEU A 66 -2.24 1.80 -1.58
C LEU A 66 -1.03 1.80 -0.67
N VAL A 67 -1.18 1.20 0.51
CA VAL A 67 -0.08 0.93 1.43
C VAL A 67 0.04 -0.57 1.60
N ILE A 68 1.26 -1.10 1.47
CA ILE A 68 1.57 -2.48 1.80
C ILE A 68 2.53 -2.44 2.97
N THR A 69 2.15 -3.06 4.08
CA THR A 69 2.99 -2.99 5.28
C THR A 69 3.12 -4.34 5.96
N ASP A 70 4.29 -4.61 6.52
CA ASP A 70 4.46 -5.68 7.48
C ASP A 70 3.92 -5.20 8.84
N ASN A 71 3.66 -6.11 9.75
CA ASN A 71 3.28 -5.75 11.11
C ASN A 71 4.48 -5.62 12.04
N HIS A 72 5.45 -6.52 11.92
CA HIS A 72 6.59 -6.58 12.84
C HIS A 72 7.69 -5.62 12.41
N MET A 73 7.64 -4.41 12.95
CA MET A 73 8.60 -3.36 12.63
C MET A 73 8.93 -2.58 13.90
N PRO A 74 10.17 -2.06 14.01
CA PRO A 74 10.53 -1.23 15.16
C PRO A 74 9.83 0.12 15.10
N ARG A 75 9.75 0.77 16.22
CA ARG A 75 9.23 2.12 16.45
C ARG A 75 7.74 2.25 16.26
N LEU A 76 7.18 1.73 15.19
CA LEU A 76 5.73 1.75 14.95
C LEU A 76 5.37 0.50 14.17
N THR A 77 4.51 -0.34 14.73
CA THR A 77 4.08 -1.57 14.04
C THR A 77 3.11 -1.24 12.92
N GLY A 78 2.90 -2.23 12.04
CA GLY A 78 1.91 -2.06 10.98
C GLY A 78 0.51 -1.79 11.52
N MET A 79 0.12 -2.50 12.57
CA MET A 79 -1.20 -2.29 13.19
C MET A 79 -1.32 -0.91 13.80
N GLU A 80 -0.25 -0.41 14.43
CA GLU A 80 -0.25 0.95 14.96
C GLU A 80 -0.36 1.98 13.85
N MET A 81 0.30 1.74 12.71
CA MET A 81 0.19 2.63 11.57
C MET A 81 -1.22 2.63 10.99
N ILE A 82 -1.84 1.45 10.89
CA ILE A 82 -3.22 1.35 10.44
C ILE A 82 -4.15 2.14 11.38
N ALA A 83 -3.93 2.02 12.69
CA ALA A 83 -4.73 2.75 13.67
C ALA A 83 -4.61 4.26 13.45
N LYS A 84 -3.41 4.75 13.19
CA LYS A 84 -3.21 6.17 12.90
C LYS A 84 -3.93 6.61 11.63
N LEU A 85 -3.85 5.80 10.58
CA LEU A 85 -4.54 6.08 9.33
C LEU A 85 -6.05 6.16 9.52
N ARG A 86 -6.62 5.19 10.22
CA ARG A 86 -8.07 5.16 10.46
C ARG A 86 -8.50 6.33 11.33
N SER A 87 -7.73 6.65 12.37
CA SER A 87 -8.05 7.77 13.26
C SER A 87 -7.96 9.11 12.54
N ALA A 88 -7.12 9.22 11.53
CA ALA A 88 -7.00 10.42 10.73
C ALA A 88 -8.02 10.46 9.58
N HIS A 89 -8.92 9.48 9.53
CA HIS A 89 -9.94 9.36 8.47
C HIS A 89 -9.34 9.32 7.07
N MET A 90 -8.16 8.70 6.95
CA MET A 90 -7.53 8.46 5.66
C MET A 90 -8.01 7.13 5.12
N SER A 91 -8.61 7.16 3.92
CA SER A 91 -9.26 5.99 3.35
C SER A 91 -8.38 5.20 2.39
N ILE A 92 -7.07 5.31 2.56
CA ILE A 92 -6.13 4.57 1.71
C ILE A 92 -6.28 3.07 1.96
N PRO A 93 -6.43 2.26 0.91
CA PRO A 93 -6.46 0.80 1.08
C PRO A 93 -5.15 0.27 1.64
N ILE A 94 -5.24 -0.78 2.43
CA ILE A 94 -4.09 -1.34 3.14
C ILE A 94 -4.01 -2.84 2.90
N ILE A 95 -2.82 -3.30 2.50
CA ILE A 95 -2.49 -4.73 2.45
C ILE A 95 -1.52 -4.99 3.59
N LEU A 96 -1.87 -5.93 4.47
CA LEU A 96 -0.98 -6.36 5.54
C LEU A 96 -0.24 -7.61 5.07
N ALA A 97 1.08 -7.50 4.90
CA ALA A 97 1.93 -8.60 4.43
C ALA A 97 2.80 -9.03 5.59
N THR A 98 2.46 -10.14 6.24
CA THR A 98 3.12 -10.54 7.47
C THR A 98 3.20 -12.06 7.62
N GLY A 99 4.19 -12.53 8.36
CA GLY A 99 4.33 -13.95 8.68
C GLY A 99 3.33 -14.41 9.72
N THR A 100 2.86 -13.50 10.57
CA THR A 100 1.89 -13.83 11.61
C THR A 100 0.76 -12.80 11.58
N PHE A 101 -0.38 -13.20 11.09
CA PHE A 101 -1.54 -12.32 11.01
C PHE A 101 -2.07 -12.03 12.43
N PRO A 102 -2.25 -10.76 12.79
CA PRO A 102 -2.67 -10.38 14.16
C PRO A 102 -4.18 -10.56 14.34
N ALA A 103 -4.65 -11.80 14.24
CA ALA A 103 -6.08 -12.10 14.25
C ALA A 103 -6.77 -11.65 15.53
N ASN A 104 -6.12 -11.82 16.69
CA ASN A 104 -6.75 -11.42 17.97
C ASN A 104 -6.93 -9.92 18.07
N ILE A 105 -5.95 -9.15 17.63
CA ILE A 105 -6.04 -7.70 17.67
C ILE A 105 -7.19 -7.23 16.79
N ILE A 106 -7.31 -7.81 15.60
CA ILE A 106 -8.35 -7.42 14.65
C ILE A 106 -9.73 -7.85 15.15
N ALA A 107 -9.81 -9.04 15.77
CA ALA A 107 -11.08 -9.53 16.30
C ALA A 107 -11.64 -8.60 17.38
N HIS A 108 -10.77 -8.03 18.21
CA HIS A 108 -11.19 -7.10 19.27
C HIS A 108 -11.33 -5.66 18.76
N ASN A 109 -10.78 -5.36 17.57
CA ASN A 109 -10.79 -4.02 17.01
C ASN A 109 -11.08 -4.12 15.51
N PRO A 110 -12.33 -4.44 15.12
CA PRO A 110 -12.63 -4.70 13.70
C PRO A 110 -12.33 -3.53 12.77
N TRP A 111 -12.31 -2.31 13.30
CA TRP A 111 -12.01 -1.11 12.52
C TRP A 111 -10.56 -1.10 12.03
N LEU A 112 -9.71 -1.96 12.57
CA LEU A 112 -8.31 -2.08 12.17
C LEU A 112 -8.09 -3.09 11.05
N LYS A 113 -9.15 -3.74 10.58
CA LYS A 113 -9.02 -4.78 9.56
C LYS A 113 -8.41 -4.20 8.28
N PRO A 114 -7.34 -4.81 7.75
CA PRO A 114 -6.80 -4.39 6.45
C PRO A 114 -7.74 -4.79 5.32
N ASP A 115 -7.55 -4.17 4.16
CA ASP A 115 -8.36 -4.48 2.99
C ASP A 115 -7.98 -5.83 2.38
N ALA A 116 -6.74 -6.26 2.56
CA ALA A 116 -6.28 -7.59 2.18
C ALA A 116 -5.10 -7.98 3.03
N ALA A 117 -4.81 -9.27 3.08
CA ALA A 117 -3.66 -9.79 3.82
C ALA A 117 -2.90 -10.77 2.93
N LEU A 118 -1.56 -10.72 3.04
CA LEU A 118 -0.68 -11.66 2.37
C LEU A 118 0.15 -12.36 3.43
N GLN A 119 -0.02 -13.68 3.52
CA GLN A 119 0.74 -14.52 4.45
C GLN A 119 2.13 -14.76 3.88
N ARG A 120 3.16 -14.48 4.64
CA ARG A 120 4.52 -14.78 4.25
C ARG A 120 4.82 -16.25 4.49
N PRO A 121 5.60 -16.90 3.61
CA PRO A 121 6.11 -16.37 2.35
C PRO A 121 5.04 -16.34 1.27
N TYR A 122 5.07 -15.32 0.42
CA TYR A 122 4.17 -15.22 -0.73
C TYR A 122 4.98 -15.04 -2.00
N SER A 123 4.40 -15.42 -3.13
CA SER A 123 5.08 -15.30 -4.42
C SER A 123 4.92 -13.89 -4.99
N LYS A 124 5.75 -13.57 -5.99
CA LYS A 124 5.62 -12.34 -6.76
C LYS A 124 4.22 -12.25 -7.38
N ASP A 125 3.74 -13.37 -7.90
CA ASP A 125 2.42 -13.41 -8.53
C ASP A 125 1.32 -13.13 -7.51
N ASP A 126 1.43 -13.65 -6.30
CA ASP A 126 0.47 -13.36 -5.24
C ASP A 126 0.43 -11.88 -4.89
N LEU A 127 1.60 -11.27 -4.80
CA LEU A 127 1.71 -9.84 -4.49
C LEU A 127 1.04 -9.01 -5.58
N VAL A 128 1.40 -9.25 -6.83
CA VAL A 128 0.85 -8.48 -7.96
C VAL A 128 -0.64 -8.70 -8.08
N ALA A 129 -1.10 -9.94 -7.95
CA ALA A 129 -2.54 -10.25 -8.06
C ALA A 129 -3.34 -9.55 -6.97
N THR A 130 -2.84 -9.52 -5.74
CA THR A 130 -3.53 -8.87 -4.64
C THR A 130 -3.59 -7.35 -4.87
N VAL A 131 -2.51 -6.76 -5.32
CA VAL A 131 -2.47 -5.33 -5.63
C VAL A 131 -3.46 -4.98 -6.73
N LYS A 132 -3.47 -5.76 -7.81
CA LYS A 132 -4.40 -5.52 -8.92
C LYS A 132 -5.84 -5.62 -8.46
N LYS A 133 -6.14 -6.57 -7.60
CA LYS A 133 -7.49 -6.76 -7.09
C LYS A 133 -7.96 -5.54 -6.30
N ILE A 134 -7.07 -4.93 -5.53
CA ILE A 134 -7.40 -3.77 -4.72
C ILE A 134 -7.52 -2.50 -5.58
N LEU A 135 -6.65 -2.34 -6.57
CA LEU A 135 -6.53 -1.11 -7.34
C LEU A 135 -7.35 -1.10 -8.64
N CYS A 136 -7.99 -2.19 -8.98
CA CYS A 136 -8.82 -2.24 -10.19
C CYS A 136 -10.17 -1.61 -10.00
#